data_f1af01ab377be094623544c8291181f3
#
_entry.id   f1af01ab377be094623544c8291181f3
#
_cell.length_a   1.000
_cell.length_b   1.000
_cell.length_c   1.000
_cell.angle_alpha   90.00
_cell.angle_beta   90.00
_cell.angle_gamma   90.00
#
_symmetry.space_group_name_H-M   'P 1'
#
loop_
_entity.id
_entity.type
_entity.pdbx_description
1 polymer ?
#
loop_
_entity_poly.entity_id
_entity_poly.type
_entity_poly.pdbx_seq_one_letter_code
_entity_poly.pdbx_strand_id
1 'polypeptide(L)'
;MAPITRASDFSRVLKEPCRARSPHFAVHFLAQSPQSWQPKSAAVETGAESISGHELSTTAECFLSMAVDEVAPKGRWLGLVVPKKHAKRSVTRSLLKRRIRVAVLQAQHLDAGMWVVRLRSPFPRTEFSSAASEQLGLVASAELAALMSKAASASGRR
;
A
#
# COMPACT_ATOMS: atom_id res chain seq x y z
N MET A 1 3.98 8.71 -2.20
CA MET A 1 3.39 7.45 -1.76
C MET A 1 4.02 7.04 -0.44
N ALA A 2 3.23 6.86 0.62
CA ALA A 2 3.72 6.54 1.95
C ALA A 2 3.86 5.01 2.14
N PRO A 3 4.77 4.52 3.00
CA PRO A 3 4.87 3.09 3.29
C PRO A 3 3.76 2.62 4.22
N ILE A 4 3.26 1.39 4.00
CA ILE A 4 2.45 0.68 5.00
C ILE A 4 3.41 0.13 6.06
N THR A 5 3.17 0.42 7.32
CA THR A 5 4.05 0.05 8.44
C THR A 5 3.46 -1.04 9.34
N ARG A 6 2.15 -1.09 9.51
CA ARG A 6 1.48 -2.02 10.43
C ARG A 6 1.17 -3.36 9.78
N ALA A 7 1.41 -4.45 10.52
CA ALA A 7 1.11 -5.80 10.08
C ALA A 7 -0.39 -6.03 9.86
N SER A 8 -1.25 -5.38 10.67
CA SER A 8 -2.72 -5.43 10.51
C SER A 8 -3.17 -4.93 9.14
N ASP A 9 -2.60 -3.81 8.67
CA ASP A 9 -2.94 -3.23 7.37
C ASP A 9 -2.50 -4.13 6.21
N PHE A 10 -1.31 -4.75 6.31
CA PHE A 10 -0.89 -5.78 5.35
C PHE A 10 -1.87 -6.95 5.31
N SER A 11 -2.32 -7.43 6.47
CA SER A 11 -3.27 -8.54 6.57
C SER A 11 -4.62 -8.19 5.95
N ARG A 12 -5.10 -6.96 6.13
CA ARG A 12 -6.35 -6.47 5.51
C ARG A 12 -6.24 -6.47 3.99
N VAL A 13 -5.19 -5.86 3.44
CA VAL A 13 -4.99 -5.79 1.98
C VAL A 13 -4.79 -7.18 1.37
N LEU A 14 -4.10 -8.09 2.05
CA LEU A 14 -3.84 -9.45 1.56
C LEU A 14 -5.06 -10.38 1.62
N LYS A 15 -6.09 -10.04 2.41
CA LYS A 15 -7.39 -10.74 2.39
C LYS A 15 -8.19 -10.42 1.13
N GLU A 16 -7.97 -9.25 0.55
CA GLU A 16 -8.63 -8.87 -0.69
C GLU A 16 -8.14 -9.71 -1.88
N PRO A 17 -9.03 -9.96 -2.85
CA PRO A 17 -8.66 -10.69 -4.05
C PRO A 17 -7.50 -9.99 -4.78
N CYS A 18 -6.65 -10.80 -5.40
CA CYS A 18 -5.53 -10.29 -6.16
C CYS A 18 -6.03 -9.50 -7.38
N ARG A 19 -5.67 -8.22 -7.46
CA ARG A 19 -6.08 -7.32 -8.54
C ARG A 19 -5.38 -7.62 -9.86
N ALA A 20 -4.10 -7.96 -9.81
CA ALA A 20 -3.32 -8.38 -10.98
C ALA A 20 -2.25 -9.40 -10.59
N ARG A 21 -1.94 -10.31 -11.50
CA ARG A 21 -0.91 -11.35 -11.31
C ARG A 21 0.03 -11.43 -12.50
N SER A 22 1.28 -11.76 -12.19
CA SER A 22 2.32 -12.13 -13.14
C SER A 22 3.00 -13.42 -12.68
N PRO A 23 3.95 -14.00 -13.44
CA PRO A 23 4.65 -15.22 -13.03
C PRO A 23 5.29 -15.12 -11.65
N HIS A 24 5.95 -14.01 -11.35
CA HIS A 24 6.69 -13.84 -10.09
C HIS A 24 5.99 -12.91 -9.09
N PHE A 25 5.11 -12.00 -9.52
CA PHE A 25 4.51 -11.03 -8.62
C PHE A 25 2.98 -11.12 -8.58
N ALA A 26 2.42 -10.59 -7.50
CA ALA A 26 0.98 -10.37 -7.34
C ALA A 26 0.75 -9.00 -6.69
N VAL A 27 -0.29 -8.31 -7.14
CA VAL A 27 -0.70 -7.00 -6.63
C VAL A 27 -2.06 -7.12 -5.97
N HIS A 28 -2.15 -6.66 -4.74
CA HIS A 28 -3.40 -6.50 -3.99
C HIS A 28 -3.68 -5.03 -3.76
N PHE A 29 -4.94 -4.67 -3.72
CA PHE A 29 -5.39 -3.30 -3.53
C PHE A 29 -6.60 -3.26 -2.60
N LEU A 30 -6.62 -2.28 -1.73
CA LEU A 30 -7.75 -1.97 -0.84
C LEU A 30 -7.99 -0.46 -0.85
N ALA A 31 -9.20 -0.04 -1.23
CA ALA A 31 -9.59 1.36 -1.32
C ALA A 31 -9.88 1.97 0.06
N GLN A 32 -8.96 1.80 1.00
CA GLN A 32 -9.04 2.30 2.37
C GLN A 32 -7.72 2.91 2.81
N SER A 33 -7.78 3.79 3.81
CA SER A 33 -6.60 4.33 4.50
C SER A 33 -6.08 3.35 5.55
N PRO A 34 -4.77 3.38 5.90
CA PRO A 34 -4.24 2.66 7.06
C PRO A 34 -4.94 3.10 8.34
N GLN A 35 -5.18 2.18 9.27
CA GLN A 35 -5.88 2.46 10.54
C GLN A 35 -5.19 3.52 11.41
N SER A 36 -3.90 3.75 11.21
CA SER A 36 -3.12 4.74 11.96
C SER A 36 -2.98 6.09 11.26
N TRP A 37 -3.55 6.20 10.04
CA TRP A 37 -3.45 7.45 9.30
C TRP A 37 -4.52 8.42 9.81
N GLN A 38 -4.08 9.44 10.57
CA GLN A 38 -4.87 10.61 10.84
C GLN A 38 -4.46 11.68 9.84
N PRO A 39 -5.38 12.26 9.06
CA PRO A 39 -5.05 13.43 8.26
C PRO A 39 -4.57 14.51 9.24
N LYS A 40 -3.39 15.08 8.98
CA LYS A 40 -3.04 16.34 9.62
C LYS A 40 -4.14 17.32 9.19
N SER A 41 -5.06 17.61 10.09
CA SER A 41 -5.97 18.72 9.91
C SER A 41 -5.10 19.94 9.63
N ALA A 42 -5.32 20.61 8.51
CA ALA A 42 -4.79 21.95 8.32
C ALA A 42 -5.31 22.74 9.52
N ALA A 43 -4.41 23.08 10.43
CA ALA A 43 -4.71 23.99 11.52
C ALA A 43 -5.12 25.31 10.87
N VAL A 44 -6.40 25.54 10.76
CA VAL A 44 -6.94 26.89 10.64
C VAL A 44 -6.69 27.49 12.00
N GLU A 45 -5.63 28.26 12.10
CA GLU A 45 -5.44 29.17 13.24
C GLU A 45 -6.54 30.23 13.17
N THR A 46 -7.65 29.93 13.81
CA THR A 46 -8.60 30.99 14.21
C THR A 46 -8.36 31.20 15.68
N GLY A 47 -7.60 32.22 15.96
CA GLY A 47 -7.51 32.75 17.32
C GLY A 47 -8.88 33.17 17.79
N ALA A 48 -9.29 32.69 18.94
CA ALA A 48 -10.29 33.31 19.80
C ALA A 48 -10.06 32.84 21.23
N GLU A 49 -10.02 33.84 22.07
CA GLU A 49 -9.65 33.87 23.47
C GLU A 49 -10.53 33.02 24.38
N SER A 50 -9.95 32.72 25.53
CA SER A 50 -10.52 32.13 26.74
C SER A 50 -11.82 32.79 27.21
N ILE A 51 -12.79 31.96 27.58
CA ILE A 51 -13.66 32.29 28.74
C ILE A 51 -13.93 30.99 29.52
N SER A 52 -13.59 31.06 30.79
CA SER A 52 -13.88 30.14 31.86
C SER A 52 -15.38 30.04 32.13
N GLY A 53 -15.87 28.86 32.43
CA GLY A 53 -17.25 28.67 32.91
C GLY A 53 -17.56 27.20 33.20
N HIS A 54 -17.54 26.86 34.48
CA HIS A 54 -18.04 25.64 35.09
C HIS A 54 -19.49 25.36 34.68
N GLU A 55 -19.83 24.11 34.33
CA GLU A 55 -20.86 23.35 35.06
C GLU A 55 -21.05 21.94 34.50
N LEU A 56 -21.19 20.99 35.42
CA LEU A 56 -21.59 19.62 35.25
C LEU A 56 -23.04 19.52 34.77
N SER A 57 -23.33 18.72 33.78
CA SER A 57 -24.59 17.97 33.72
C SER A 57 -24.49 16.73 32.87
N THR A 58 -24.73 15.64 33.51
CA THR A 58 -24.97 14.29 33.03
C THR A 58 -26.17 14.24 32.07
N THR A 59 -26.10 13.28 31.17
CA THR A 59 -27.16 12.67 30.35
C THR A 59 -27.19 13.14 28.90
N ALA A 60 -26.79 12.23 28.08
CA ALA A 60 -27.57 11.62 27.02
C ALA A 60 -26.65 10.73 26.18
N GLU A 61 -26.80 9.50 26.36
CA GLU A 61 -26.31 8.46 25.44
C GLU A 61 -26.96 8.71 24.08
N CYS A 62 -26.30 9.49 23.25
CA CYS A 62 -26.54 9.43 21.84
C CYS A 62 -25.70 8.28 21.27
N PHE A 63 -26.28 7.12 21.21
CA PHE A 63 -25.94 6.09 20.25
C PHE A 63 -26.20 6.65 18.85
N LEU A 64 -25.40 7.59 18.44
CA LEU A 64 -25.19 7.83 17.02
C LEU A 64 -24.29 6.68 16.55
N SER A 65 -24.94 5.61 16.11
CA SER A 65 -24.41 4.72 15.11
C SER A 65 -24.04 5.61 13.91
N MET A 66 -22.86 6.21 14.01
CA MET A 66 -22.23 6.85 12.87
C MET A 66 -21.95 5.74 11.91
N ALA A 67 -22.83 5.63 10.89
CA ALA A 67 -22.41 5.07 9.63
C ALA A 67 -21.02 5.63 9.39
N VAL A 68 -20.03 4.75 9.41
CA VAL A 68 -18.65 5.10 9.05
C VAL A 68 -18.76 5.51 7.59
N ASP A 69 -18.94 6.82 7.36
CA ASP A 69 -18.76 7.38 6.05
C ASP A 69 -17.42 6.87 5.57
N GLU A 70 -17.46 6.03 4.56
CA GLU A 70 -16.29 5.44 3.91
C GLU A 70 -15.60 6.59 3.17
N VAL A 71 -14.93 7.44 3.97
CA VAL A 71 -14.19 8.60 3.46
C VAL A 71 -13.16 8.05 2.50
N ALA A 72 -13.38 8.31 1.22
CA ALA A 72 -12.49 7.90 0.16
C ALA A 72 -11.03 8.23 0.53
N PRO A 73 -10.10 7.28 0.41
CA PRO A 73 -8.73 7.46 0.86
C PRO A 73 -8.09 8.64 0.12
N LYS A 74 -7.63 9.66 0.85
CA LYS A 74 -6.97 10.85 0.27
C LYS A 74 -5.50 10.62 -0.09
N GLY A 75 -4.95 9.40 0.09
CA GLY A 75 -3.55 9.09 -0.12
C GLY A 75 -3.31 7.74 -0.77
N ARG A 76 -2.06 7.48 -1.11
CA ARG A 76 -1.59 6.19 -1.63
C ARG A 76 -0.51 5.62 -0.73
N TRP A 77 -0.68 4.37 -0.33
CA TRP A 77 0.25 3.64 0.55
C TRP A 77 0.74 2.39 -0.14
N LEU A 78 2.02 2.07 0.07
CA LEU A 78 2.67 0.92 -0.55
C LEU A 78 3.24 -0.03 0.49
N GLY A 79 2.81 -1.28 0.44
CA GLY A 79 3.38 -2.40 1.15
C GLY A 79 4.19 -3.31 0.22
N LEU A 80 5.35 -3.77 0.70
CA LEU A 80 6.26 -4.63 -0.05
C LEU A 80 6.46 -5.95 0.68
N VAL A 81 6.07 -7.05 0.06
CA VAL A 81 6.22 -8.40 0.63
C VAL A 81 7.15 -9.23 -0.25
N VAL A 82 8.41 -9.37 0.19
CA VAL A 82 9.42 -10.22 -0.45
C VAL A 82 9.87 -11.29 0.54
N PRO A 83 9.21 -12.48 0.55
CA PRO A 83 9.50 -13.54 1.51
C PRO A 83 10.90 -14.12 1.33
N LYS A 84 11.56 -14.46 2.47
CA LYS A 84 12.87 -15.13 2.45
C LYS A 84 12.87 -16.46 1.68
N LYS A 85 11.73 -17.18 1.68
CA LYS A 85 11.60 -18.44 0.94
C LYS A 85 11.76 -18.28 -0.58
N HIS A 86 11.39 -17.14 -1.15
CA HIS A 86 11.50 -16.86 -2.58
C HIS A 86 12.77 -16.08 -2.95
N ALA A 87 13.35 -15.32 -2.03
CA ALA A 87 14.58 -14.57 -2.21
C ALA A 87 15.47 -14.74 -0.97
N LYS A 88 16.32 -15.78 -0.95
CA LYS A 88 17.16 -16.11 0.21
C LYS A 88 18.18 -15.02 0.53
N ARG A 89 18.85 -14.46 -0.49
CA ARG A 89 19.88 -13.44 -0.33
C ARG A 89 19.28 -12.07 -0.02
N SER A 90 19.83 -11.35 0.95
CA SER A 90 19.36 -10.00 1.34
C SER A 90 19.49 -8.99 0.20
N VAL A 91 20.58 -9.07 -0.56
CA VAL A 91 20.86 -8.21 -1.71
C VAL A 91 19.77 -8.35 -2.76
N THR A 92 19.37 -9.59 -3.10
CA THR A 92 18.27 -9.85 -4.05
C THR A 92 16.95 -9.26 -3.52
N ARG A 93 16.65 -9.40 -2.23
CA ARG A 93 15.45 -8.80 -1.65
C ARG A 93 15.46 -7.27 -1.74
N SER A 94 16.59 -6.65 -1.48
CA SER A 94 16.76 -5.19 -1.57
C SER A 94 16.61 -4.71 -3.01
N LEU A 95 17.22 -5.41 -3.98
CA LEU A 95 17.06 -5.15 -5.40
C LEU A 95 15.58 -5.18 -5.80
N LEU A 96 14.87 -6.28 -5.49
CA LEU A 96 13.47 -6.44 -5.85
C LEU A 96 12.58 -5.37 -5.20
N LYS A 97 12.78 -5.07 -3.92
CA LYS A 97 12.06 -3.98 -3.25
C LYS A 97 12.28 -2.63 -3.92
N ARG A 98 13.51 -2.35 -4.34
CA ARG A 98 13.84 -1.12 -5.08
C ARG A 98 13.11 -1.07 -6.43
N ARG A 99 13.14 -2.16 -7.20
CA ARG A 99 12.46 -2.24 -8.50
C ARG A 99 10.94 -2.10 -8.36
N ILE A 100 10.34 -2.71 -7.35
CA ILE A 100 8.90 -2.55 -7.07
C ILE A 100 8.57 -1.07 -6.79
N ARG A 101 9.35 -0.38 -5.95
CA ARG A 101 9.11 1.04 -5.67
C ARG A 101 9.16 1.89 -6.92
N VAL A 102 10.16 1.67 -7.78
CA VAL A 102 10.31 2.40 -9.04
C VAL A 102 9.12 2.15 -9.96
N ALA A 103 8.73 0.89 -10.16
CA ALA A 103 7.59 0.53 -11.01
C ALA A 103 6.27 1.15 -10.53
N VAL A 104 6.05 1.16 -9.21
CA VAL A 104 4.84 1.75 -8.63
C VAL A 104 4.85 3.28 -8.73
N LEU A 105 6.01 3.93 -8.61
CA LEU A 105 6.13 5.39 -8.79
C LEU A 105 5.90 5.81 -10.24
N GLN A 106 6.32 4.98 -11.20
CA GLN A 106 6.11 5.21 -12.63
C GLN A 106 4.65 4.99 -13.07
N ALA A 107 3.88 4.21 -12.32
CA ALA A 107 2.47 3.95 -12.61
C ALA A 107 1.61 5.18 -12.23
N GLN A 108 1.28 6.00 -13.22
CA GLN A 108 0.63 7.31 -13.03
C GLN A 108 -0.85 7.23 -12.63
N HIS A 109 -1.57 6.16 -13.00
CA HIS A 109 -3.03 6.05 -12.84
C HIS A 109 -3.43 5.03 -11.77
N LEU A 110 -2.78 5.06 -10.61
CA LEU A 110 -3.17 4.23 -9.49
C LEU A 110 -4.22 4.93 -8.63
N ASP A 111 -5.25 4.20 -8.24
CA ASP A 111 -6.28 4.68 -7.31
C ASP A 111 -5.68 5.04 -5.95
N ALA A 112 -6.33 5.95 -5.25
CA ALA A 112 -6.04 6.22 -3.85
C ALA A 112 -6.39 5.00 -2.99
N GLY A 113 -5.54 4.66 -2.03
CA GLY A 113 -5.70 3.49 -1.17
C GLY A 113 -4.40 2.76 -0.87
N MET A 114 -4.53 1.57 -0.28
CA MET A 114 -3.42 0.72 0.09
C MET A 114 -3.11 -0.30 -1.00
N TRP A 115 -1.87 -0.29 -1.47
CA TRP A 115 -1.32 -1.20 -2.47
C TRP A 115 -0.31 -2.13 -1.82
N VAL A 116 -0.42 -3.44 -2.06
CA VAL A 116 0.58 -4.42 -1.62
C VAL A 116 1.07 -5.21 -2.81
N VAL A 117 2.37 -5.11 -3.07
CA VAL A 117 3.06 -5.93 -4.09
C VAL A 117 3.81 -7.06 -3.41
N ARG A 118 3.47 -8.28 -3.79
CA ARG A 118 4.02 -9.51 -3.20
C ARG A 118 4.78 -10.32 -4.22
N LEU A 119 6.00 -10.78 -3.87
CA LEU A 119 6.71 -11.81 -4.60
C LEU A 119 6.10 -13.18 -4.25
N ARG A 120 5.53 -13.88 -5.24
CA ARG A 120 4.85 -15.17 -5.10
C ARG A 120 5.70 -16.37 -5.50
N SER A 121 6.59 -16.20 -6.47
CA SER A 121 7.46 -17.25 -6.98
C SER A 121 8.91 -16.77 -6.99
N PRO A 122 9.89 -17.69 -6.75
CA PRO A 122 11.29 -17.34 -6.84
C PRO A 122 11.72 -17.19 -8.29
N PHE A 123 12.71 -16.34 -8.54
CA PHE A 123 13.41 -16.31 -9.81
C PHE A 123 14.39 -17.50 -9.90
N PRO A 124 14.51 -18.16 -11.06
CA PRO A 124 15.38 -19.32 -11.22
C PRO A 124 16.84 -18.92 -11.03
N ARG A 125 17.53 -19.66 -10.16
CA ARG A 125 18.95 -19.40 -9.87
C ARG A 125 19.90 -19.78 -10.99
N THR A 126 19.46 -20.66 -11.86
CA THR A 126 20.20 -21.08 -13.06
C THR A 126 20.41 -19.93 -14.03
N GLU A 127 19.40 -19.07 -14.15
CA GLU A 127 19.46 -17.88 -15.00
C GLU A 127 20.09 -16.67 -14.30
N PHE A 128 19.86 -16.55 -12.98
CA PHE A 128 20.31 -15.41 -12.17
C PHE A 128 21.27 -15.86 -11.07
N SER A 129 22.50 -16.21 -11.44
CA SER A 129 23.54 -16.70 -10.51
C SER A 129 24.00 -15.60 -9.54
N SER A 130 24.10 -14.35 -10.00
CA SER A 130 24.49 -13.21 -9.18
C SER A 130 23.32 -12.69 -8.32
N ALA A 131 23.62 -12.34 -7.06
CA ALA A 131 22.61 -11.81 -6.13
C ALA A 131 22.07 -10.44 -6.53
N ALA A 132 22.86 -9.65 -7.25
CA ALA A 132 22.56 -8.32 -7.76
C ALA A 132 22.68 -8.28 -9.30
N SER A 133 22.21 -9.33 -9.97
CA SER A 133 22.25 -9.40 -11.43
C SER A 133 21.46 -8.25 -12.05
N GLU A 134 22.09 -7.53 -12.94
CA GLU A 134 21.43 -6.50 -13.74
C GLU A 134 20.28 -7.08 -14.57
N GLN A 135 20.50 -8.26 -15.15
CA GLN A 135 19.48 -8.99 -15.88
C GLN A 135 18.25 -9.29 -15.03
N LEU A 136 18.43 -9.74 -13.78
CA LEU A 136 17.32 -9.91 -12.84
C LEU A 136 16.57 -8.60 -12.63
N GLY A 137 17.32 -7.51 -12.50
CA GLY A 137 16.74 -6.17 -12.35
C GLY A 137 15.90 -5.73 -13.55
N LEU A 138 16.36 -6.00 -14.76
CA LEU A 138 15.66 -5.69 -16.01
C LEU A 138 14.39 -6.53 -16.17
N VAL A 139 14.51 -7.85 -16.02
CA VAL A 139 13.37 -8.79 -16.12
C VAL A 139 12.30 -8.44 -15.08
N ALA A 140 12.69 -8.23 -13.81
CA ALA A 140 11.76 -7.85 -12.76
C ALA A 140 11.09 -6.50 -13.06
N SER A 141 11.82 -5.53 -13.62
CA SER A 141 11.25 -4.21 -13.96
C SER A 141 10.23 -4.30 -15.10
N ALA A 142 10.53 -5.06 -16.15
CA ALA A 142 9.62 -5.28 -17.29
C ALA A 142 8.34 -5.98 -16.83
N GLU A 143 8.47 -7.02 -16.02
CA GLU A 143 7.33 -7.75 -15.45
C GLU A 143 6.47 -6.86 -14.55
N LEU A 144 7.10 -6.06 -13.69
CA LEU A 144 6.40 -5.14 -12.80
C LEU A 144 5.70 -4.03 -13.57
N ALA A 145 6.30 -3.46 -14.61
CA ALA A 145 5.67 -2.44 -15.44
C ALA A 145 4.37 -2.97 -16.10
N ALA A 146 4.44 -4.16 -16.72
CA ALA A 146 3.28 -4.82 -17.31
C ALA A 146 2.21 -5.15 -16.25
N LEU A 147 2.63 -5.58 -15.06
CA LEU A 147 1.73 -5.92 -13.95
C LEU A 147 1.02 -4.67 -13.42
N MET A 148 1.73 -3.56 -13.26
CA MET A 148 1.14 -2.30 -12.77
C MET A 148 0.18 -1.70 -13.79
N SER A 149 0.47 -1.80 -15.08
CA SER A 149 -0.46 -1.41 -16.16
C SER A 149 -1.76 -2.21 -16.09
N LYS A 150 -1.68 -3.55 -15.94
CA LYS A 150 -2.86 -4.41 -15.75
C LYS A 150 -3.65 -4.06 -14.48
N ALA A 151 -2.94 -3.74 -13.38
CA ALA A 151 -3.57 -3.37 -12.13
C ALA A 151 -4.30 -2.02 -12.23
N ALA A 152 -3.74 -1.06 -12.97
CA ALA A 152 -4.38 0.23 -13.23
C ALA A 152 -5.63 0.08 -14.12
N SER A 153 -5.56 -0.74 -15.17
CA SER A 153 -6.70 -0.99 -16.07
C SER A 153 -7.88 -1.70 -15.37
N ALA A 154 -7.61 -2.49 -14.33
CA ALA A 154 -8.64 -3.16 -13.55
C ALA A 154 -9.45 -2.19 -12.66
N SER A 155 -9.03 -0.93 -12.52
CA SER A 155 -9.72 0.12 -11.77
C SER A 155 -11.05 0.54 -12.41
N GLY A 156 -11.13 0.54 -13.72
CA GLY A 156 -12.28 1.04 -14.48
C GLY A 156 -13.49 0.09 -14.59
N ARG A 157 -13.48 -1.06 -13.92
CA ARG A 157 -14.53 -2.09 -14.08
C ARG A 157 -15.40 -2.36 -12.85
N ARG A 158 -15.50 -1.40 -11.93
CA ARG A 158 -16.48 -1.46 -10.82
C ARG A 158 -17.48 -0.34 -10.91
#